data_12ded7527cda0d5a70c8b5e809312ed3
#
_entry.id   12ded7527cda0d5a70c8b5e809312ed3
#
_cell.length_a   1.000
_cell.length_b   1.000
_cell.length_c   1.000
_cell.angle_alpha   90.00
_cell.angle_beta   90.00
_cell.angle_gamma   90.00
#
_symmetry.space_group_name_H-M   'P 1'
#
loop_
_entity.id
_entity.type
_entity.pdbx_description
1 polymer ?
#
loop_
_entity_poly.entity_id
_entity_poly.type
_entity_poly.pdbx_seq_one_letter_code
_entity_poly.pdbx_strand_id
1 'polypeptide(L)'
;YVSVTGISNVTGIINPINEVAKLAHHYGAYIVVDAAQMAAHVPIHMSGHADTAMDLDALIFSGHKTYAPGSPGVVIARKDLIGKIEPEEVGGGMVDRVLPERYYVTNDFPDREEAGTPNILGAITLGTAIHVLDQIGMDNILEEDTQLTHYCLEEMLNIPKVVIYGETCMTTCPRAGTISFNIKQLNHGLVAAILNDYFNIAVRNECFCAHPYVEKMLELTHRIQIYKARAKNITNWHTEPWMGMVRVSFGIYNTESDVDHFIHALKDIISKQD
;
A
#
# COMPACT_ATOMS: atom_id res chain seq x y z
N TYR A 1 9.53 -17.52 -8.61
CA TYR A 1 9.38 -16.12 -8.16
C TYR A 1 8.68 -16.08 -6.82
N VAL A 2 9.12 -15.17 -5.96
CA VAL A 2 8.45 -14.80 -4.70
C VAL A 2 7.94 -13.36 -4.86
N SER A 3 6.64 -13.15 -4.73
CA SER A 3 6.06 -11.80 -4.72
C SER A 3 5.61 -11.45 -3.30
N VAL A 4 5.99 -10.27 -2.82
CA VAL A 4 5.66 -9.81 -1.47
C VAL A 4 5.31 -8.32 -1.48
N THR A 5 4.32 -7.92 -0.70
CA THR A 5 4.06 -6.49 -0.46
C THR A 5 5.03 -5.93 0.59
N GLY A 6 5.57 -4.75 0.35
CA GLY A 6 6.46 -4.08 1.30
C GLY A 6 5.74 -3.57 2.54
N ILE A 7 4.59 -2.90 2.35
CA ILE A 7 3.69 -2.49 3.43
C ILE A 7 2.27 -2.92 3.09
N SER A 8 1.59 -3.52 4.04
CA SER A 8 0.17 -3.87 3.89
C SER A 8 -0.69 -2.60 3.78
N ASN A 9 -1.41 -2.47 2.68
CA ASN A 9 -2.38 -1.39 2.47
C ASN A 9 -3.64 -1.50 3.36
N VAL A 10 -3.77 -2.58 4.11
CA VAL A 10 -4.86 -2.80 5.09
C VAL A 10 -4.39 -2.48 6.49
N THR A 11 -3.31 -3.10 6.94
CA THR A 11 -2.86 -3.04 8.34
C THR A 11 -1.71 -2.06 8.59
N GLY A 12 -1.04 -1.57 7.54
CA GLY A 12 0.16 -0.75 7.68
C GLY A 12 1.42 -1.53 8.11
N ILE A 13 1.33 -2.85 8.27
CA ILE A 13 2.46 -3.68 8.68
C ILE A 13 3.55 -3.67 7.62
N ILE A 14 4.78 -3.41 8.06
CA ILE A 14 5.98 -3.39 7.23
C ILE A 14 6.56 -4.81 7.18
N ASN A 15 6.69 -5.37 5.99
CA ASN A 15 7.30 -6.67 5.79
C ASN A 15 8.83 -6.57 5.65
N PRO A 16 9.60 -7.53 6.17
CA PRO A 16 11.06 -7.54 6.09
C PRO A 16 11.53 -8.01 4.70
N ILE A 17 11.40 -7.15 3.70
CA ILE A 17 11.57 -7.51 2.27
C ILE A 17 12.96 -8.03 1.94
N ASN A 18 14.01 -7.52 2.60
CA ASN A 18 15.40 -7.93 2.35
C ASN A 18 15.71 -9.31 2.96
N GLU A 19 15.13 -9.64 4.12
CA GLU A 19 15.22 -10.98 4.70
C GLU A 19 14.43 -12.00 3.85
N VAL A 20 13.28 -11.59 3.30
CA VAL A 20 12.52 -12.41 2.35
C VAL A 20 13.31 -12.61 1.06
N ALA A 21 14.04 -11.58 0.57
CA ALA A 21 14.95 -11.69 -0.57
C ALA A 21 16.03 -12.75 -0.32
N LYS A 22 16.70 -12.68 0.82
CA LYS A 22 17.72 -13.66 1.22
C LYS A 22 17.18 -15.09 1.23
N LEU A 23 15.97 -15.26 1.76
CA LEU A 23 15.34 -16.59 1.78
C LEU A 23 14.96 -17.05 0.36
N ALA A 24 14.42 -16.17 -0.48
CA ALA A 24 14.07 -16.47 -1.86
C ALA A 24 15.32 -16.91 -2.66
N HIS A 25 16.41 -16.14 -2.54
CA HIS A 25 17.68 -16.45 -3.21
C HIS A 25 18.30 -17.77 -2.73
N HIS A 26 18.17 -18.09 -1.44
CA HIS A 26 18.62 -19.39 -0.92
C HIS A 26 17.95 -20.57 -1.66
N TYR A 27 16.71 -20.40 -2.09
CA TYR A 27 15.98 -21.41 -2.88
C TYR A 27 16.06 -21.18 -4.39
N GLY A 28 16.93 -20.30 -4.87
CA GLY A 28 17.11 -19.99 -6.30
C GLY A 28 15.91 -19.26 -6.93
N ALA A 29 15.07 -18.60 -6.12
CA ALA A 29 13.93 -17.82 -6.59
C ALA A 29 14.28 -16.33 -6.63
N TYR A 30 13.71 -15.60 -7.59
CA TYR A 30 13.75 -14.13 -7.65
C TYR A 30 12.67 -13.53 -6.75
N ILE A 31 12.94 -12.33 -6.22
CA ILE A 31 11.98 -11.54 -5.42
C ILE A 31 11.42 -10.37 -6.22
N VAL A 32 10.10 -10.19 -6.15
CA VAL A 32 9.38 -9.02 -6.70
C VAL A 32 8.63 -8.35 -5.55
N VAL A 33 8.96 -7.10 -5.26
CA VAL A 33 8.36 -6.33 -4.16
C VAL A 33 7.29 -5.38 -4.69
N ASP A 34 6.06 -5.53 -4.22
CA ASP A 34 5.03 -4.50 -4.34
C ASP A 34 5.28 -3.42 -3.28
N ALA A 35 5.88 -2.33 -3.70
CA ALA A 35 6.16 -1.17 -2.87
C ALA A 35 5.13 -0.03 -3.04
N ALA A 36 3.96 -0.31 -3.60
CA ALA A 36 2.95 0.71 -3.89
C ALA A 36 2.51 1.50 -2.64
N GLN A 37 2.54 0.87 -1.47
CA GLN A 37 2.27 1.56 -0.20
C GLN A 37 3.56 1.95 0.53
N MET A 38 4.70 1.38 0.16
CA MET A 38 5.99 1.55 0.86
C MET A 38 6.79 2.75 0.35
N ALA A 39 6.75 3.01 -0.95
CA ALA A 39 7.65 3.94 -1.63
C ALA A 39 7.63 5.38 -1.10
N ALA A 40 6.51 5.83 -0.49
CA ALA A 40 6.38 7.17 0.07
C ALA A 40 6.68 7.24 1.58
N HIS A 41 6.89 6.11 2.26
CA HIS A 41 6.91 6.04 3.73
C HIS A 41 8.18 5.43 4.30
N VAL A 42 8.88 4.58 3.54
CA VAL A 42 10.02 3.79 4.05
C VAL A 42 11.19 3.88 3.07
N PRO A 43 12.42 4.06 3.55
CA PRO A 43 13.60 3.96 2.71
C PRO A 43 13.74 2.54 2.14
N ILE A 44 13.99 2.44 0.83
CA ILE A 44 14.12 1.16 0.13
C ILE A 44 15.49 1.09 -0.54
N HIS A 45 16.25 0.08 -0.19
CA HIS A 45 17.53 -0.20 -0.82
C HIS A 45 17.44 -1.43 -1.71
N MET A 46 17.48 -1.21 -3.03
CA MET A 46 17.45 -2.30 -4.02
C MET A 46 18.73 -3.15 -3.98
N SER A 47 19.87 -2.53 -3.66
CA SER A 47 21.18 -3.17 -3.67
C SER A 47 22.14 -2.45 -2.73
N GLY A 48 23.35 -3.00 -2.57
CA GLY A 48 24.39 -2.41 -1.74
C GLY A 48 24.45 -3.00 -0.33
N HIS A 49 23.72 -4.08 -0.07
CA HIS A 49 23.82 -4.79 1.19
C HIS A 49 25.16 -5.53 1.32
N ALA A 50 25.70 -5.62 2.54
CA ALA A 50 26.92 -6.39 2.81
C ALA A 50 26.73 -7.87 2.43
N ASP A 51 25.54 -8.41 2.63
CA ASP A 51 25.11 -9.70 2.10
C ASP A 51 24.25 -9.45 0.85
N THR A 52 24.83 -9.65 -0.33
CA THR A 52 24.14 -9.42 -1.61
C THR A 52 22.94 -10.34 -1.83
N ALA A 53 22.78 -11.39 -1.04
CA ALA A 53 21.55 -12.20 -1.04
C ALA A 53 20.33 -11.43 -0.53
N MET A 54 20.53 -10.30 0.13
CA MET A 54 19.45 -9.40 0.61
C MET A 54 19.06 -8.34 -0.43
N ASP A 55 19.76 -8.23 -1.56
CA ASP A 55 19.43 -7.30 -2.64
C ASP A 55 18.09 -7.72 -3.31
N LEU A 56 17.33 -6.73 -3.80
CA LEU A 56 16.05 -6.98 -4.45
C LEU A 56 16.23 -7.15 -5.96
N ASP A 57 15.47 -8.06 -6.58
CA ASP A 57 15.51 -8.27 -8.03
C ASP A 57 14.58 -7.34 -8.79
N ALA A 58 13.39 -7.08 -8.23
CA ALA A 58 12.43 -6.15 -8.81
C ALA A 58 11.58 -5.45 -7.74
N LEU A 59 11.23 -4.19 -8.01
CA LEU A 59 10.39 -3.33 -7.20
C LEU A 59 9.34 -2.66 -8.09
N ILE A 60 8.09 -2.63 -7.62
CA ILE A 60 6.98 -2.01 -8.33
C ILE A 60 6.29 -1.02 -7.41
N PHE A 61 6.03 0.20 -7.89
CA PHE A 61 5.26 1.17 -7.13
C PHE A 61 4.40 2.09 -8.01
N SER A 62 3.49 2.83 -7.37
CA SER A 62 2.54 3.72 -8.04
C SER A 62 2.86 5.17 -7.69
N GLY A 63 3.19 5.98 -8.68
CA GLY A 63 3.59 7.37 -8.45
C GLY A 63 2.48 8.23 -7.85
N HIS A 64 1.20 7.96 -8.13
CA HIS A 64 0.09 8.70 -7.53
C HIS A 64 0.01 8.53 -5.98
N LYS A 65 0.59 7.45 -5.42
CA LYS A 65 0.72 7.28 -3.97
C LYS A 65 2.02 7.87 -3.41
N THR A 66 2.91 8.32 -4.30
CA THR A 66 4.18 8.96 -3.98
C THR A 66 4.10 10.46 -4.28
N TYR A 67 3.01 11.09 -3.87
CA TYR A 67 2.71 12.53 -4.00
C TYR A 67 2.72 13.10 -5.43
N ALA A 68 2.64 12.24 -6.44
CA ALA A 68 2.66 12.63 -7.85
C ALA A 68 1.37 12.18 -8.58
N PRO A 69 0.20 12.85 -8.36
CA PRO A 69 -1.04 12.50 -9.06
C PRO A 69 -0.87 12.63 -10.58
N GLY A 70 -1.42 11.66 -11.32
CA GLY A 70 -1.31 11.60 -12.78
C GLY A 70 0.02 11.02 -13.29
N SER A 71 0.95 10.64 -12.42
CA SER A 71 2.20 9.98 -12.79
C SER A 71 2.00 8.50 -13.15
N PRO A 72 2.93 7.90 -13.91
CA PRO A 72 2.88 6.48 -14.23
C PRO A 72 3.14 5.59 -13.00
N GLY A 73 2.82 4.30 -13.13
CA GLY A 73 3.44 3.25 -12.34
C GLY A 73 4.91 3.07 -12.74
N VAL A 74 5.72 2.55 -11.84
CA VAL A 74 7.15 2.35 -12.05
C VAL A 74 7.53 0.91 -11.72
N VAL A 75 8.34 0.32 -12.60
CA VAL A 75 9.03 -0.94 -12.37
C VAL A 75 10.52 -0.67 -12.36
N ILE A 76 11.20 -1.04 -11.29
CA ILE A 76 12.65 -1.05 -11.19
C ILE A 76 13.06 -2.52 -11.10
N ALA A 77 13.84 -3.00 -12.05
CA ALA A 77 14.24 -4.40 -12.08
C ALA A 77 15.64 -4.58 -12.64
N ARG A 78 16.25 -5.71 -12.31
CA ARG A 78 17.54 -6.11 -12.89
C ARG A 78 17.36 -6.40 -14.38
N LYS A 79 18.25 -5.87 -15.23
CA LYS A 79 18.22 -6.07 -16.68
C LYS A 79 18.31 -7.56 -17.07
N ASP A 80 19.10 -8.35 -16.34
CA ASP A 80 19.25 -9.80 -16.60
C ASP A 80 18.00 -10.61 -16.22
N LEU A 81 17.11 -10.05 -15.39
CA LEU A 81 15.82 -10.65 -15.08
C LEU A 81 14.80 -10.39 -16.19
N ILE A 82 14.54 -9.12 -16.52
CA ILE A 82 13.54 -8.76 -17.53
C ILE A 82 13.99 -9.07 -18.95
N GLY A 83 15.27 -9.00 -19.26
CA GLY A 83 15.82 -9.35 -20.59
C GLY A 83 15.64 -10.80 -21.01
N LYS A 84 15.23 -11.69 -20.11
CA LYS A 84 14.88 -13.10 -20.41
C LYS A 84 13.43 -13.29 -20.85
N ILE A 85 12.61 -12.27 -20.71
CA ILE A 85 11.16 -12.29 -20.96
C ILE A 85 10.89 -11.49 -22.23
N GLU A 86 10.06 -12.02 -23.13
CA GLU A 86 9.56 -11.24 -24.24
C GLU A 86 8.55 -10.21 -23.74
N PRO A 87 8.60 -8.94 -24.23
CA PRO A 87 7.59 -7.95 -23.87
C PRO A 87 6.19 -8.42 -24.24
N GLU A 88 5.23 -8.24 -23.32
CA GLU A 88 3.84 -8.64 -23.54
C GLU A 88 3.14 -7.68 -24.52
N GLU A 89 3.44 -6.38 -24.43
CA GLU A 89 2.91 -5.36 -25.34
C GLU A 89 4.02 -4.82 -26.23
N VAL A 90 3.72 -4.64 -27.51
CA VAL A 90 4.66 -4.15 -28.51
C VAL A 90 4.08 -2.94 -29.23
N GLY A 91 4.90 -1.88 -29.42
CA GLY A 91 4.43 -0.63 -30.03
C GLY A 91 5.56 0.25 -30.53
N GLY A 92 5.21 1.48 -30.84
CA GLY A 92 6.17 2.49 -31.28
C GLY A 92 7.20 2.80 -30.19
N GLY A 93 8.43 3.08 -30.59
CA GLY A 93 9.53 3.41 -29.68
C GLY A 93 10.38 2.21 -29.25
N MET A 94 9.80 1.00 -29.19
CA MET A 94 10.48 -0.20 -28.69
C MET A 94 10.95 -1.16 -29.80
N VAL A 95 10.81 -0.79 -31.08
CA VAL A 95 11.15 -1.64 -32.22
C VAL A 95 12.31 -1.07 -33.02
N ASP A 96 13.30 -1.89 -33.33
CA ASP A 96 14.40 -1.53 -34.22
C ASP A 96 13.97 -1.56 -35.70
N ARG A 97 13.08 -2.51 -36.04
CA ARG A 97 12.63 -2.71 -37.41
C ARG A 97 11.27 -3.38 -37.47
N VAL A 98 10.42 -2.91 -38.36
CA VAL A 98 9.14 -3.53 -38.70
C VAL A 98 9.15 -3.96 -40.16
N LEU A 99 8.74 -5.19 -40.43
CA LEU A 99 8.54 -5.77 -41.75
C LEU A 99 7.08 -6.21 -41.89
N PRO A 100 6.56 -6.46 -43.11
CA PRO A 100 5.16 -6.85 -43.30
C PRO A 100 4.71 -8.06 -42.48
N GLU A 101 5.60 -9.01 -42.22
CA GLU A 101 5.28 -10.29 -41.58
C GLU A 101 5.93 -10.48 -40.19
N ARG A 102 6.78 -9.53 -39.77
CA ARG A 102 7.51 -9.62 -38.48
C ARG A 102 8.07 -8.28 -38.04
N TYR A 103 8.39 -8.20 -36.76
CA TYR A 103 9.08 -7.06 -36.15
C TYR A 103 10.27 -7.53 -35.30
N TYR A 104 11.15 -6.60 -35.00
CA TYR A 104 12.30 -6.82 -34.11
C TYR A 104 12.25 -5.79 -33.00
N VAL A 105 12.10 -6.29 -31.77
CA VAL A 105 12.13 -5.44 -30.57
C VAL A 105 13.57 -5.04 -30.27
N THR A 106 13.78 -3.80 -29.84
CA THR A 106 15.10 -3.33 -29.40
C THR A 106 15.58 -4.10 -28.17
N ASN A 107 16.91 -4.15 -27.98
CA ASN A 107 17.50 -4.69 -26.76
C ASN A 107 17.85 -3.59 -25.76
N ASP A 108 17.56 -2.33 -26.06
CA ASP A 108 17.88 -1.20 -25.21
C ASP A 108 16.79 -1.00 -24.15
N PHE A 109 17.20 -0.94 -22.90
CA PHE A 109 16.33 -0.60 -21.76
C PHE A 109 16.47 0.88 -21.41
N PRO A 110 15.35 1.57 -21.08
CA PRO A 110 14.00 1.04 -20.82
C PRO A 110 13.14 0.82 -22.07
N ASP A 111 13.54 1.30 -23.26
CA ASP A 111 12.72 1.36 -24.48
C ASP A 111 12.11 0.02 -24.85
N ARG A 112 12.82 -1.10 -24.59
CA ARG A 112 12.34 -2.47 -24.80
C ARG A 112 11.01 -2.77 -24.12
N GLU A 113 10.73 -2.15 -22.96
CA GLU A 113 9.58 -2.45 -22.12
C GLU A 113 8.53 -1.32 -22.11
N GLU A 114 8.72 -0.28 -22.94
CA GLU A 114 7.85 0.90 -23.00
C GLU A 114 7.23 1.07 -24.38
N ALA A 115 6.02 0.52 -24.57
CA ALA A 115 5.28 0.61 -25.83
C ALA A 115 4.59 1.95 -25.99
N GLY A 116 4.93 2.71 -27.07
CA GLY A 116 4.34 4.01 -27.39
C GLY A 116 4.97 5.18 -26.63
N THR A 117 4.36 6.37 -26.76
CA THR A 117 4.84 7.57 -26.08
C THR A 117 4.56 7.48 -24.57
N PRO A 118 5.60 7.55 -23.73
CA PRO A 118 5.40 7.45 -22.28
C PRO A 118 4.67 8.69 -21.71
N ASN A 119 4.19 8.57 -20.47
CA ASN A 119 3.61 9.70 -19.73
C ASN A 119 4.71 10.66 -19.26
N ILE A 120 5.21 11.50 -20.19
CA ILE A 120 6.37 12.38 -19.97
C ILE A 120 6.13 13.35 -18.80
N LEU A 121 4.98 14.02 -18.78
CA LEU A 121 4.65 14.99 -17.73
C LEU A 121 4.52 14.32 -16.36
N GLY A 122 3.88 13.15 -16.32
CA GLY A 122 3.77 12.39 -15.09
C GLY A 122 5.12 11.89 -14.59
N ALA A 123 6.04 11.49 -15.46
CA ALA A 123 7.38 11.08 -15.10
C ALA A 123 8.18 12.25 -14.49
N ILE A 124 8.11 13.44 -15.08
CA ILE A 124 8.75 14.66 -14.54
C ILE A 124 8.16 15.01 -13.17
N THR A 125 6.83 14.96 -13.02
CA THR A 125 6.16 15.22 -11.75
C THR A 125 6.60 14.24 -10.67
N LEU A 126 6.69 12.95 -11.02
CA LEU A 126 7.16 11.91 -10.09
C LEU A 126 8.61 12.13 -9.70
N GLY A 127 9.49 12.43 -10.66
CA GLY A 127 10.89 12.73 -10.38
C GLY A 127 11.05 13.92 -9.42
N THR A 128 10.22 14.96 -9.58
CA THR A 128 10.19 16.11 -8.67
C THR A 128 9.71 15.70 -7.27
N ALA A 129 8.65 14.91 -7.17
CA ALA A 129 8.14 14.43 -5.87
C ALA A 129 9.19 13.57 -5.14
N ILE A 130 9.83 12.64 -5.83
CA ILE A 130 10.92 11.80 -5.27
C ILE A 130 12.08 12.69 -4.79
N HIS A 131 12.46 13.70 -5.56
CA HIS A 131 13.51 14.62 -5.15
C HIS A 131 13.15 15.38 -3.86
N VAL A 132 11.90 15.82 -3.70
CA VAL A 132 11.44 16.47 -2.46
C VAL A 132 11.49 15.50 -1.29
N LEU A 133 11.03 14.25 -1.46
CA LEU A 133 11.08 13.24 -0.41
C LEU A 133 12.53 12.93 0.00
N ASP A 134 13.44 12.86 -0.96
CA ASP A 134 14.88 12.65 -0.72
C ASP A 134 15.49 13.82 0.07
N GLN A 135 15.11 15.06 -0.23
CA GLN A 135 15.56 16.25 0.53
C GLN A 135 15.02 16.28 1.97
N ILE A 136 13.80 15.79 2.21
CA ILE A 136 13.26 15.63 3.57
C ILE A 136 14.04 14.54 4.31
N GLY A 137 14.44 13.50 3.57
CA GLY A 137 15.10 12.31 4.06
C GLY A 137 14.08 11.20 4.41
N MET A 138 14.19 10.07 3.72
CA MET A 138 13.26 8.95 3.91
C MET A 138 13.30 8.35 5.32
N ASP A 139 14.43 8.42 6.02
CA ASP A 139 14.54 8.00 7.42
C ASP A 139 13.74 8.92 8.35
N ASN A 140 13.76 10.24 8.12
CA ASN A 140 12.95 11.20 8.87
C ASN A 140 11.45 10.97 8.63
N ILE A 141 11.07 10.67 7.37
CA ILE A 141 9.68 10.36 7.02
C ILE A 141 9.21 9.09 7.74
N LEU A 142 10.02 8.04 7.76
CA LEU A 142 9.71 6.80 8.47
C LEU A 142 9.58 7.02 9.97
N GLU A 143 10.44 7.83 10.56
CA GLU A 143 10.40 8.17 11.99
C GLU A 143 9.10 8.87 12.36
N GLU A 144 8.75 9.96 11.66
CA GLU A 144 7.49 10.71 11.85
C GLU A 144 6.26 9.84 11.64
N ASP A 145 6.22 9.07 10.57
CA ASP A 145 5.11 8.18 10.24
C ASP A 145 4.91 7.11 11.32
N THR A 146 6.02 6.57 11.83
CA THR A 146 6.00 5.58 12.92
C THR A 146 5.51 6.21 14.23
N GLN A 147 5.95 7.42 14.56
CA GLN A 147 5.52 8.14 15.76
C GLN A 147 4.04 8.47 15.71
N LEU A 148 3.54 9.04 14.59
CA LEU A 148 2.11 9.35 14.42
C LEU A 148 1.24 8.09 14.45
N THR A 149 1.71 7.02 13.81
CA THR A 149 0.99 5.73 13.79
C THR A 149 0.90 5.15 15.20
N HIS A 150 1.99 5.19 15.96
CA HIS A 150 2.05 4.72 17.34
C HIS A 150 1.11 5.53 18.24
N TYR A 151 1.21 6.86 18.20
CA TYR A 151 0.36 7.75 18.96
C TYR A 151 -1.12 7.51 18.68
N CYS A 152 -1.50 7.43 17.40
CA CYS A 152 -2.88 7.15 17.02
C CYS A 152 -3.36 5.76 17.49
N LEU A 153 -2.52 4.73 17.39
CA LEU A 153 -2.84 3.39 17.86
C LEU A 153 -3.08 3.35 19.37
N GLU A 154 -2.21 3.98 20.17
CA GLU A 154 -2.35 4.04 21.62
C GLU A 154 -3.66 4.71 22.03
N GLU A 155 -3.98 5.87 21.44
CA GLU A 155 -5.24 6.57 21.70
C GLU A 155 -6.46 5.75 21.27
N MET A 156 -6.43 5.10 20.11
CA MET A 156 -7.54 4.25 19.63
C MET A 156 -7.76 3.02 20.51
N LEU A 157 -6.70 2.41 21.05
CA LEU A 157 -6.80 1.26 21.96
C LEU A 157 -7.52 1.61 23.27
N ASN A 158 -7.48 2.87 23.67
CA ASN A 158 -8.19 3.37 24.86
C ASN A 158 -9.69 3.63 24.62
N ILE A 159 -10.21 3.44 23.38
CA ILE A 159 -11.62 3.65 23.04
C ILE A 159 -12.36 2.30 23.00
N PRO A 160 -13.24 1.97 23.96
CA PRO A 160 -13.77 0.61 24.16
C PRO A 160 -14.55 0.01 23.00
N LYS A 161 -15.18 0.82 22.16
CA LYS A 161 -15.97 0.35 21.02
C LYS A 161 -15.18 0.25 19.72
N VAL A 162 -13.92 0.72 19.68
CA VAL A 162 -13.05 0.62 18.52
C VAL A 162 -12.43 -0.78 18.43
N VAL A 163 -12.44 -1.36 17.25
CA VAL A 163 -11.80 -2.63 16.93
C VAL A 163 -10.73 -2.37 15.89
N ILE A 164 -9.47 -2.56 16.24
CA ILE A 164 -8.31 -2.37 15.35
C ILE A 164 -7.95 -3.72 14.72
N TYR A 165 -7.59 -3.70 13.44
CA TYR A 165 -7.19 -4.88 12.69
C TYR A 165 -5.67 -4.93 12.47
N GLY A 166 -5.12 -6.15 12.58
CA GLY A 166 -3.68 -6.40 12.55
C GLY A 166 -3.02 -6.32 13.92
N GLU A 167 -1.74 -6.68 13.98
CA GLU A 167 -0.95 -6.60 15.21
C GLU A 167 -0.81 -5.14 15.66
N THR A 168 -1.01 -4.89 16.94
CA THR A 168 -0.95 -3.53 17.51
C THR A 168 0.34 -3.27 18.29
N CYS A 169 1.12 -4.30 18.58
CA CYS A 169 2.42 -4.17 19.24
C CYS A 169 3.50 -3.80 18.21
N MET A 170 3.83 -2.52 18.10
CA MET A 170 4.78 -2.02 17.09
C MET A 170 6.23 -2.43 17.37
N THR A 171 6.57 -2.89 18.56
CA THR A 171 7.91 -3.41 18.86
C THR A 171 8.18 -4.78 18.23
N THR A 172 7.15 -5.58 18.05
CA THR A 172 7.23 -6.90 17.42
C THR A 172 6.83 -6.89 15.96
N CYS A 173 6.04 -5.90 15.55
CA CYS A 173 5.49 -5.80 14.22
C CYS A 173 5.45 -4.32 13.78
N PRO A 174 6.51 -3.80 13.15
CA PRO A 174 6.57 -2.39 12.75
C PRO A 174 5.45 -2.05 11.77
N ARG A 175 4.88 -0.86 11.95
CA ARG A 175 3.80 -0.32 11.11
C ARG A 175 4.10 1.13 10.75
N ALA A 176 3.61 1.57 9.60
CA ALA A 176 3.68 2.95 9.17
C ALA A 176 2.43 3.37 8.38
N GLY A 177 2.02 4.59 8.57
CA GLY A 177 1.10 5.35 7.73
C GLY A 177 -0.34 4.86 7.63
N THR A 178 -0.73 3.74 8.23
CA THR A 178 -2.06 3.17 7.99
C THR A 178 -2.60 2.35 9.15
N ILE A 179 -3.86 2.63 9.55
CA ILE A 179 -4.58 1.86 10.58
C ILE A 179 -5.99 1.53 10.07
N SER A 180 -6.34 0.25 10.02
CA SER A 180 -7.70 -0.19 9.72
C SER A 180 -8.45 -0.54 11.01
N PHE A 181 -9.70 -0.11 11.09
CA PHE A 181 -10.53 -0.27 12.27
C PHE A 181 -12.01 -0.34 11.93
N ASN A 182 -12.81 -0.74 12.91
CA ASN A 182 -14.27 -0.55 12.91
C ASN A 182 -14.74 -0.04 14.28
N ILE A 183 -15.92 0.59 14.32
CA ILE A 183 -16.63 0.90 15.55
C ILE A 183 -17.72 -0.16 15.72
N LYS A 184 -17.77 -0.83 16.88
CA LYS A 184 -18.79 -1.85 17.15
C LYS A 184 -20.19 -1.30 16.91
N GLN A 185 -21.03 -2.08 16.21
CA GLN A 185 -22.43 -1.77 15.89
C GLN A 185 -22.64 -0.63 14.88
N LEU A 186 -21.59 0.01 14.35
CA LEU A 186 -21.69 0.97 13.26
C LEU A 186 -21.21 0.39 11.94
N ASN A 187 -21.89 0.78 10.87
CA ASN A 187 -21.47 0.49 9.50
C ASN A 187 -20.22 1.30 9.16
N HIS A 188 -19.21 0.68 8.54
CA HIS A 188 -17.97 1.34 8.13
C HIS A 188 -18.22 2.53 7.18
N GLY A 189 -19.17 2.43 6.25
CA GLY A 189 -19.53 3.51 5.33
C GLY A 189 -20.17 4.69 6.06
N LEU A 190 -21.03 4.42 7.07
CA LEU A 190 -21.60 5.47 7.91
C LEU A 190 -20.52 6.19 8.73
N VAL A 191 -19.60 5.46 9.34
CA VAL A 191 -18.46 6.06 10.06
C VAL A 191 -17.65 6.95 9.16
N ALA A 192 -17.32 6.49 7.94
CA ALA A 192 -16.56 7.28 6.97
C ALA A 192 -17.32 8.55 6.54
N ALA A 193 -18.63 8.46 6.30
CA ALA A 193 -19.46 9.60 5.94
C ALA A 193 -19.53 10.63 7.09
N ILE A 194 -19.72 10.19 8.32
CA ILE A 194 -19.77 11.09 9.49
C ILE A 194 -18.43 11.80 9.67
N LEU A 195 -17.30 11.08 9.59
CA LEU A 195 -15.96 11.66 9.68
C LEU A 195 -15.74 12.74 8.61
N ASN A 196 -16.15 12.46 7.36
CA ASN A 196 -16.04 13.41 6.25
C ASN A 196 -16.95 14.63 6.44
N ASP A 197 -18.24 14.40 6.67
CA ASP A 197 -19.27 15.44 6.55
C ASP A 197 -19.34 16.36 7.78
N TYR A 198 -19.01 15.85 8.97
CA TYR A 198 -19.11 16.59 10.23
C TYR A 198 -17.76 17.00 10.82
N PHE A 199 -16.68 16.28 10.49
CA PHE A 199 -15.36 16.52 11.06
C PHE A 199 -14.30 16.91 10.03
N ASN A 200 -14.62 16.94 8.73
CA ASN A 200 -13.69 17.19 7.63
C ASN A 200 -12.48 16.22 7.62
N ILE A 201 -12.70 14.97 8.05
CA ILE A 201 -11.68 13.93 8.09
C ILE A 201 -11.96 12.93 6.96
N ALA A 202 -11.14 12.96 5.91
CA ALA A 202 -11.21 12.03 4.81
C ALA A 202 -10.56 10.69 5.19
N VAL A 203 -11.34 9.62 5.18
CA VAL A 203 -10.87 8.25 5.41
C VAL A 203 -11.29 7.36 4.24
N ARG A 204 -10.67 6.21 4.12
CA ARG A 204 -11.12 5.18 3.19
C ARG A 204 -11.95 4.14 3.93
N ASN A 205 -12.97 3.57 3.25
CA ASN A 205 -13.76 2.47 3.76
C ASN A 205 -13.84 1.30 2.77
N GLU A 206 -14.41 0.18 3.18
CA GLU A 206 -14.61 -1.10 2.47
C GLU A 206 -13.40 -2.05 2.56
N CYS A 207 -12.98 -2.64 1.42
CA CYS A 207 -11.99 -3.73 1.39
C CYS A 207 -10.63 -3.30 0.85
N PHE A 208 -10.41 -2.03 0.53
CA PHE A 208 -9.10 -1.44 0.14
C PHE A 208 -8.41 -2.17 -1.02
N CYS A 209 -9.19 -2.77 -1.96
CA CYS A 209 -8.71 -3.63 -3.04
C CYS A 209 -8.02 -4.93 -2.55
N ALA A 210 -8.29 -5.37 -1.32
CA ALA A 210 -7.70 -6.54 -0.68
C ALA A 210 -8.78 -7.47 -0.08
N HIS A 211 -9.85 -7.77 -0.84
CA HIS A 211 -11.02 -8.51 -0.37
C HIS A 211 -10.70 -9.80 0.41
N PRO A 212 -9.85 -10.73 -0.09
CA PRO A 212 -9.58 -11.98 0.63
C PRO A 212 -8.92 -11.74 1.98
N TYR A 213 -8.05 -10.71 2.06
CA TYR A 213 -7.34 -10.39 3.30
C TYR A 213 -8.26 -9.71 4.31
N VAL A 214 -9.05 -8.73 3.87
CA VAL A 214 -10.05 -8.06 4.71
C VAL A 214 -11.10 -9.05 5.21
N GLU A 215 -11.60 -9.93 4.34
CA GLU A 215 -12.56 -10.97 4.72
C GLU A 215 -11.98 -11.88 5.82
N LYS A 216 -10.73 -12.33 5.66
CA LYS A 216 -10.05 -13.15 6.66
C LYS A 216 -9.88 -12.42 8.00
N MET A 217 -9.56 -11.14 7.99
CA MET A 217 -9.47 -10.33 9.21
C MET A 217 -10.84 -10.16 9.88
N LEU A 218 -11.89 -9.94 9.11
CA LEU A 218 -13.27 -9.84 9.60
C LEU A 218 -13.79 -11.18 10.14
N GLU A 219 -13.35 -12.32 9.62
CA GLU A 219 -13.70 -13.65 10.13
C GLU A 219 -13.36 -13.83 11.61
N LEU A 220 -12.32 -13.17 12.11
CA LEU A 220 -11.95 -13.19 13.51
C LEU A 220 -13.02 -12.55 14.42
N THR A 221 -13.77 -11.56 13.88
CA THR A 221 -14.79 -10.81 14.62
C THR A 221 -16.22 -11.17 14.21
N HIS A 222 -16.41 -11.61 12.96
CA HIS A 222 -17.73 -11.81 12.35
C HIS A 222 -17.90 -13.20 11.68
N ARG A 223 -17.22 -14.22 12.20
CA ARG A 223 -17.15 -15.56 11.59
C ARG A 223 -18.53 -16.14 11.20
N ILE A 224 -19.53 -15.97 12.07
CA ILE A 224 -20.88 -16.51 11.83
C ILE A 224 -21.56 -15.80 10.68
N GLN A 225 -21.44 -14.46 10.61
CA GLN A 225 -22.04 -13.64 9.57
C GLN A 225 -21.40 -13.94 8.20
N ILE A 226 -20.09 -14.04 8.14
CA ILE A 226 -19.33 -14.38 6.91
C ILE A 226 -19.72 -15.77 6.42
N TYR A 227 -19.82 -16.75 7.32
CA TYR A 227 -20.25 -18.10 6.95
C TYR A 227 -21.67 -18.11 6.36
N LYS A 228 -22.60 -17.37 6.97
CA LYS A 228 -23.98 -17.24 6.46
C LYS A 228 -24.04 -16.53 5.11
N ALA A 229 -23.20 -15.52 4.89
CA ALA A 229 -23.13 -14.80 3.62
C ALA A 229 -22.59 -15.68 2.51
N ARG A 230 -21.51 -16.43 2.76
CA ARG A 230 -20.97 -17.42 1.81
C ARG A 230 -21.99 -18.49 1.43
N ALA A 231 -22.71 -19.02 2.42
CA ALA A 231 -23.76 -20.02 2.20
C ALA A 231 -24.94 -19.49 1.35
N LYS A 232 -25.17 -18.18 1.36
CA LYS A 232 -26.20 -17.50 0.55
C LYS A 232 -25.68 -16.90 -0.75
N ASN A 233 -24.39 -17.11 -1.09
CA ASN A 233 -23.72 -16.48 -2.24
C ASN A 233 -23.89 -14.95 -2.28
N ILE A 234 -23.85 -14.29 -1.11
CA ILE A 234 -23.86 -12.83 -1.04
C ILE A 234 -22.54 -12.32 -1.57
N THR A 235 -22.59 -11.58 -2.66
CA THR A 235 -21.41 -11.03 -3.35
C THR A 235 -21.30 -9.51 -3.24
N ASN A 236 -22.35 -8.86 -2.76
CA ASN A 236 -22.39 -7.40 -2.65
C ASN A 236 -21.96 -6.93 -1.25
N TRP A 237 -20.70 -6.55 -1.14
CA TRP A 237 -20.08 -6.04 0.08
C TRP A 237 -20.68 -4.72 0.58
N HIS A 238 -21.25 -3.91 -0.32
CA HIS A 238 -21.84 -2.62 0.02
C HIS A 238 -23.16 -2.74 0.81
N THR A 239 -23.87 -3.87 0.69
CA THR A 239 -25.16 -4.05 1.34
C THR A 239 -25.06 -4.64 2.74
N GLU A 240 -23.90 -5.19 3.10
CA GLU A 240 -23.67 -5.84 4.39
C GLU A 240 -22.86 -4.94 5.31
N PRO A 241 -23.45 -4.38 6.37
CA PRO A 241 -22.82 -3.37 7.23
C PRO A 241 -21.53 -3.80 7.91
N TRP A 242 -21.27 -5.09 7.98
CA TRP A 242 -20.10 -5.70 8.62
C TRP A 242 -19.04 -6.16 7.61
N MET A 243 -19.31 -6.06 6.31
CA MET A 243 -18.38 -6.44 5.23
C MET A 243 -17.52 -5.25 4.80
N GLY A 244 -16.61 -4.85 5.64
CA GLY A 244 -15.68 -3.78 5.34
C GLY A 244 -15.06 -3.20 6.60
N MET A 245 -14.11 -2.32 6.40
CA MET A 245 -13.39 -1.60 7.45
C MET A 245 -13.31 -0.12 7.11
N VAL A 246 -13.00 0.70 8.09
CA VAL A 246 -12.54 2.08 7.90
C VAL A 246 -11.02 2.07 8.00
N ARG A 247 -10.33 2.86 7.17
CA ARG A 247 -8.90 3.02 7.22
C ARG A 247 -8.53 4.50 7.30
N VAL A 248 -7.84 4.89 8.36
CA VAL A 248 -7.13 6.15 8.45
C VAL A 248 -5.71 5.96 7.91
N SER A 249 -5.18 6.97 7.22
CA SER A 249 -3.82 6.96 6.69
C SER A 249 -3.19 8.32 6.88
N PHE A 250 -1.89 8.34 7.16
CA PHE A 250 -1.10 9.56 7.34
C PHE A 250 -0.28 9.86 6.10
N GLY A 251 -0.02 11.13 5.86
CA GLY A 251 0.95 11.60 4.89
C GLY A 251 1.97 12.51 5.58
N ILE A 252 3.03 12.87 4.86
CA ILE A 252 4.15 13.70 5.38
C ILE A 252 3.74 15.07 5.92
N TYR A 253 2.50 15.48 5.74
CA TYR A 253 1.94 16.76 6.18
C TYR A 253 1.03 16.65 7.40
N ASN A 254 0.78 15.44 7.91
CA ASN A 254 -0.05 15.24 9.09
C ASN A 254 0.75 15.47 10.37
N THR A 255 0.05 15.84 11.42
CA THR A 255 0.60 16.21 12.72
C THR A 255 -0.15 15.49 13.85
N GLU A 256 0.39 15.53 15.08
CA GLU A 256 -0.32 15.04 16.28
C GLU A 256 -1.68 15.72 16.46
N SER A 257 -1.82 17.00 16.10
CA SER A 257 -3.10 17.72 16.16
C SER A 257 -4.16 17.10 15.24
N ASP A 258 -3.77 16.55 14.09
CA ASP A 258 -4.70 15.83 13.20
C ASP A 258 -5.16 14.51 13.84
N VAL A 259 -4.24 13.83 14.54
CA VAL A 259 -4.57 12.62 15.32
C VAL A 259 -5.53 12.99 16.46
N ASP A 260 -5.26 14.03 17.23
CA ASP A 260 -6.13 14.50 18.32
C ASP A 260 -7.55 14.80 17.81
N HIS A 261 -7.65 15.49 16.67
CA HIS A 261 -8.92 15.79 16.03
C HIS A 261 -9.66 14.52 15.61
N PHE A 262 -8.96 13.55 15.02
CA PHE A 262 -9.52 12.25 14.66
C PHE A 262 -10.00 11.46 15.89
N ILE A 263 -9.22 11.40 16.96
CA ILE A 263 -9.58 10.73 18.22
C ILE A 263 -10.80 11.39 18.87
N HIS A 264 -10.86 12.72 18.88
CA HIS A 264 -12.03 13.44 19.34
C HIS A 264 -13.28 13.07 18.54
N ALA A 265 -13.18 13.04 17.20
CA ALA A 265 -14.28 12.65 16.33
C ALA A 265 -14.77 11.22 16.62
N LEU A 266 -13.88 10.26 16.82
CA LEU A 266 -14.25 8.89 17.20
C LEU A 266 -15.01 8.83 18.53
N LYS A 267 -14.52 9.55 19.55
CA LYS A 267 -15.17 9.64 20.87
C LYS A 267 -16.56 10.26 20.75
N ASP A 268 -16.72 11.33 19.95
CA ASP A 268 -18.01 11.99 19.73
C ASP A 268 -19.01 11.07 18.99
N ILE A 269 -18.58 10.40 17.93
CA ILE A 269 -19.42 9.42 17.19
C ILE A 269 -19.94 8.33 18.13
N ILE A 270 -19.04 7.80 18.97
CA ILE A 270 -19.39 6.70 19.90
C ILE A 270 -20.33 7.18 21.01
N SER A 271 -20.20 8.40 21.50
CA SER A 271 -21.05 8.98 22.52
C SER A 271 -22.48 9.22 22.04
N LYS A 272 -22.68 9.36 20.74
CA LYS A 272 -23.97 9.61 20.08
C LYS A 272 -24.59 8.35 19.46
N GLN A 273 -24.04 7.16 19.78
CA GLN A 273 -24.50 5.87 19.26
C GLN A 273 -25.83 5.40 19.92
N ASP A 274 -26.15 5.90 21.09
CA ASP A 274 -27.35 5.63 21.87
C ASP A 274 -28.43 6.67 21.48
#